data_a8aa51c0b5094440981dd4161cb6ab06
#
_entry.id   a8aa51c0b5094440981dd4161cb6ab06
#
_cell.length_a   1.000
_cell.length_b   1.000
_cell.length_c   1.000
_cell.angle_alpha   90.00
_cell.angle_beta   90.00
_cell.angle_gamma   90.00
#
_symmetry.space_group_name_H-M   'P 1'
#
loop_
_entity.id
_entity.type
_entity.pdbx_description
1 polymer ?
#
loop_
_entity_poly.entity_id
_entity_poly.type
_entity_poly.pdbx_seq_one_letter_code
_entity_poly.pdbx_strand_id
1 'polypeptide(L)'
;MIIVGIDAKNGEVATEGWKFNSKLDAIALSKKFEDYGVAEIVYTDIEKDGMMKGINIEATVNLANEIEIPVIASGGVSNIEDIKKISAHETDGISGVIIGRALYEEKIKIQEAQEFLNKNYVGN
;
A
#
# COMPACT_ATOMS: atom_id res chain seq x y z
N MET A 1 -10.68 16.39 -3.22
CA MET A 1 -10.33 14.98 -3.30
C MET A 1 -9.89 14.48 -1.92
N ILE A 2 -10.43 13.37 -1.47
CA ILE A 2 -10.06 12.80 -0.18
C ILE A 2 -9.32 11.47 -0.40
N ILE A 3 -8.19 11.33 0.26
CA ILE A 3 -7.41 10.10 0.30
C ILE A 3 -7.38 9.65 1.75
N VAL A 4 -7.74 8.40 2.01
CA VAL A 4 -7.81 7.86 3.37
C VAL A 4 -6.62 6.96 3.61
N GLY A 5 -5.96 7.14 4.77
CA GLY A 5 -4.90 6.25 5.22
C GLY A 5 -5.47 5.19 6.16
N ILE A 6 -5.13 3.94 5.91
CA ILE A 6 -5.48 2.82 6.78
C ILE A 6 -4.19 2.16 7.26
N ASP A 7 -3.97 2.17 8.55
CA ASP A 7 -2.88 1.42 9.16
C ASP A 7 -3.45 0.09 9.62
N ALA A 8 -2.81 -1.00 9.23
CA ALA A 8 -3.33 -2.32 9.51
C ALA A 8 -2.26 -3.28 10.01
N LYS A 9 -2.70 -4.23 10.80
CA LYS A 9 -1.86 -5.32 11.29
C LYS A 9 -2.65 -6.61 11.09
N ASN A 10 -2.10 -7.52 10.30
CA ASN A 10 -2.78 -8.78 9.96
C ASN A 10 -4.18 -8.57 9.36
N GLY A 11 -4.35 -7.54 8.53
CA GLY A 11 -5.62 -7.24 7.88
C GLY A 11 -6.63 -6.52 8.78
N GLU A 12 -6.30 -6.28 10.04
CA GLU A 12 -7.15 -5.55 10.98
C GLU A 12 -6.69 -4.11 11.08
N VAL A 13 -7.64 -3.19 11.11
CA VAL A 13 -7.33 -1.76 11.23
C VAL A 13 -6.75 -1.47 12.61
N ALA A 14 -5.57 -0.83 12.62
CA ALA A 14 -4.94 -0.38 13.84
C ALA A 14 -5.45 1.02 14.17
N THR A 15 -6.09 1.18 15.32
CA THR A 15 -6.58 2.47 15.78
C THR A 15 -6.07 2.73 17.19
N GLU A 16 -5.43 3.88 17.40
CA GLU A 16 -5.03 4.28 18.73
C GLU A 16 -6.26 4.57 19.58
N GLY A 17 -6.19 4.17 20.84
CA GLY A 17 -7.26 4.45 21.78
C GLY A 17 -8.45 3.49 21.72
N TRP A 18 -8.44 2.54 20.82
CA TRP A 18 -9.45 1.49 20.82
C TRP A 18 -9.15 0.52 21.97
N LYS A 19 -9.85 0.71 23.05
CA LYS A 19 -9.69 -0.12 24.25
C LYS A 19 -10.54 -1.37 24.19
N PHE A 20 -11.33 -1.51 23.15
CA PHE A 20 -12.23 -2.65 22.98
C PHE A 20 -11.69 -3.49 21.84
N ASN A 21 -11.78 -4.80 22.01
CA ASN A 21 -11.35 -5.77 21.01
C ASN A 21 -12.30 -5.81 19.81
N SER A 22 -12.63 -4.66 19.25
CA SER A 22 -13.39 -4.64 18.03
C SER A 22 -12.40 -4.80 16.88
N LYS A 23 -12.38 -6.00 16.32
CA LYS A 23 -11.59 -6.28 15.14
C LYS A 23 -12.28 -5.64 13.96
N LEU A 24 -11.71 -4.56 13.48
CA LEU A 24 -12.21 -3.88 12.31
C LEU A 24 -11.41 -4.35 11.10
N ASP A 25 -12.09 -5.06 10.20
CA ASP A 25 -11.49 -5.56 8.97
C ASP A 25 -11.24 -4.39 8.01
N ALA A 26 -10.02 -4.29 7.51
CA ALA A 26 -9.64 -3.25 6.57
C ALA A 26 -10.48 -3.30 5.28
N ILE A 27 -10.83 -4.48 4.81
CA ILE A 27 -11.65 -4.64 3.61
C ILE A 27 -13.07 -4.10 3.85
N ALA A 28 -13.67 -4.47 4.99
CA ALA A 28 -15.01 -4.02 5.33
C ALA A 28 -15.08 -2.49 5.48
N LEU A 29 -14.07 -1.90 6.13
CA LEU A 29 -13.99 -0.46 6.28
C LEU A 29 -13.82 0.23 4.93
N SER A 30 -12.96 -0.29 4.08
CA SER A 30 -12.70 0.28 2.77
C SER A 30 -13.92 0.26 1.86
N LYS A 31 -14.73 -0.79 1.96
CA LYS A 31 -15.99 -0.88 1.21
C LYS A 31 -16.97 0.23 1.61
N LYS A 32 -16.97 0.62 2.87
CA LYS A 32 -17.79 1.76 3.31
C LYS A 32 -17.32 3.05 2.68
N PHE A 33 -16.02 3.22 2.50
CA PHE A 33 -15.47 4.43 1.89
C PHE A 33 -15.87 4.59 0.42
N GLU A 34 -16.16 3.50 -0.28
CA GLU A 34 -16.63 3.57 -1.66
C GLU A 34 -17.92 4.40 -1.77
N ASP A 35 -18.78 4.31 -0.76
CA ASP A 35 -20.05 5.06 -0.75
C ASP A 35 -19.85 6.56 -0.53
N TYR A 36 -18.70 6.96 -0.04
CA TYR A 36 -18.40 8.37 0.26
C TYR A 36 -17.55 9.07 -0.79
N GLY A 37 -17.21 8.37 -1.87
CA GLY A 37 -16.43 8.97 -2.95
C GLY A 37 -14.97 9.19 -2.62
N VAL A 38 -14.40 8.38 -1.73
CA VAL A 38 -12.97 8.44 -1.43
C VAL A 38 -12.18 8.12 -2.69
N ALA A 39 -11.18 8.95 -2.99
CA ALA A 39 -10.42 8.84 -4.24
C ALA A 39 -9.39 7.72 -4.24
N GLU A 40 -8.68 7.55 -3.13
CA GLU A 40 -7.65 6.53 -2.99
C GLU A 40 -7.52 6.11 -1.54
N ILE A 41 -6.98 4.90 -1.32
CA ILE A 41 -6.67 4.39 0.01
C ILE A 41 -5.18 4.10 0.09
N VAL A 42 -4.51 4.68 1.09
CA VAL A 42 -3.13 4.33 1.42
C VAL A 42 -3.19 3.24 2.48
N TYR A 43 -2.75 2.04 2.12
CA TYR A 43 -2.75 0.90 3.02
C TYR A 43 -1.33 0.68 3.55
N THR A 44 -1.16 0.84 4.85
CA THR A 44 0.13 0.65 5.51
C THR A 44 0.09 -0.56 6.43
N ASP A 45 0.96 -1.53 6.17
CA ASP A 45 1.16 -2.64 7.10
C ASP A 45 2.13 -2.16 8.18
N ILE A 46 1.61 -1.96 9.38
CA ILE A 46 2.42 -1.39 10.46
C ILE A 46 3.44 -2.36 11.03
N GLU A 47 3.31 -3.65 10.78
CA GLU A 47 4.34 -4.62 11.17
C GLU A 47 5.55 -4.53 10.24
N LYS A 48 5.35 -4.12 9.01
CA LYS A 48 6.41 -4.01 8.01
C LYS A 48 7.01 -2.61 7.92
N ASP A 49 6.25 -1.60 8.34
CA ASP A 49 6.64 -0.20 8.19
C ASP A 49 7.95 0.10 8.93
N GLY A 50 8.93 0.61 8.17
CA GLY A 50 10.24 0.96 8.72
C GLY A 50 11.15 -0.21 9.07
N MET A 51 10.71 -1.43 8.87
CA MET A 51 11.47 -2.63 9.26
C MET A 51 12.41 -3.16 8.18
N MET A 52 12.29 -2.68 6.96
CA MET A 52 13.12 -3.10 5.83
C MET A 52 13.07 -4.60 5.56
N LYS A 53 11.92 -5.21 5.81
CA LYS A 53 11.71 -6.65 5.62
C LYS A 53 10.87 -6.99 4.40
N GLY A 54 10.62 -6.00 3.56
CA GLY A 54 9.75 -6.16 2.41
C GLY A 54 8.32 -5.78 2.73
N ILE A 55 7.53 -5.58 1.68
CA ILE A 55 6.15 -5.16 1.80
C ILE A 55 5.24 -6.38 1.92
N ASN A 56 4.13 -6.22 2.62
CA ASN A 56 3.10 -7.26 2.68
C ASN A 56 2.22 -7.18 1.44
N ILE A 57 2.70 -7.78 0.36
CA ILE A 57 2.02 -7.72 -0.94
C ILE A 57 0.69 -8.46 -0.89
N GLU A 58 0.66 -9.61 -0.24
CA GLU A 58 -0.55 -10.43 -0.19
C GLU A 58 -1.73 -9.68 0.41
N ALA A 59 -1.55 -9.06 1.57
CA ALA A 59 -2.62 -8.31 2.22
C ALA A 59 -3.05 -7.10 1.40
N THR A 60 -2.10 -6.42 0.78
CA THR A 60 -2.38 -5.25 -0.05
C THR A 60 -3.15 -5.64 -1.31
N VAL A 61 -2.75 -6.73 -1.97
CA VAL A 61 -3.44 -7.24 -3.15
C VAL A 61 -4.84 -7.72 -2.80
N ASN A 62 -5.00 -8.40 -1.68
CA ASN A 62 -6.32 -8.85 -1.23
C ASN A 62 -7.26 -7.67 -1.04
N LEU A 63 -6.79 -6.60 -0.41
CA LEU A 63 -7.59 -5.40 -0.27
C LEU A 63 -7.95 -4.80 -1.63
N ALA A 64 -6.95 -4.64 -2.48
CA ALA A 64 -7.15 -4.02 -3.80
C ALA A 64 -8.16 -4.81 -4.67
N ASN A 65 -8.13 -6.13 -4.58
CA ASN A 65 -9.06 -6.97 -5.34
C ASN A 65 -10.50 -6.90 -4.83
N GLU A 66 -10.69 -6.56 -3.56
CA GLU A 66 -12.01 -6.55 -2.94
C GLU A 66 -12.73 -5.21 -3.05
N ILE A 67 -12.04 -4.17 -3.48
CA ILE A 67 -12.61 -2.82 -3.58
C ILE A 67 -12.31 -2.22 -4.95
N GLU A 68 -13.08 -1.20 -5.31
CA GLU A 68 -12.87 -0.49 -6.58
C GLU A 68 -12.02 0.77 -6.41
N ILE A 69 -11.85 1.25 -5.19
CA ILE A 69 -10.98 2.40 -4.93
C ILE A 69 -9.52 2.01 -5.16
N PRO A 70 -8.74 2.80 -5.91
CA PRO A 70 -7.32 2.52 -6.08
C PRO A 70 -6.57 2.49 -4.75
N VAL A 71 -5.67 1.52 -4.60
CA VAL A 71 -4.90 1.31 -3.36
C VAL A 71 -3.45 1.70 -3.60
N ILE A 72 -2.91 2.48 -2.67
CA ILE A 72 -1.49 2.82 -2.64
C ILE A 72 -0.84 1.96 -1.56
N ALA A 73 0.16 1.18 -1.96
CA ALA A 73 0.87 0.29 -1.04
C ALA A 73 1.87 1.08 -0.20
N SER A 74 1.94 0.78 1.08
CA SER A 74 2.84 1.45 2.01
C SER A 74 3.30 0.47 3.10
N GLY A 75 4.46 0.75 3.67
CA GLY A 75 5.01 -0.02 4.79
C GLY A 75 5.96 -1.13 4.37
N GLY A 76 7.23 -0.95 4.62
CA GLY A 76 8.22 -2.01 4.49
C GLY A 76 8.88 -2.18 3.12
N VAL A 77 8.62 -1.27 2.17
CA VAL A 77 9.34 -1.31 0.90
C VAL A 77 10.84 -1.16 1.17
N SER A 78 11.63 -2.16 0.80
CA SER A 78 13.04 -2.21 1.18
C SER A 78 14.01 -2.05 0.02
N ASN A 79 13.62 -2.42 -1.18
CA ASN A 79 14.50 -2.35 -2.35
C ASN A 79 13.70 -2.26 -3.65
N ILE A 80 14.42 -2.15 -4.76
CA ILE A 80 13.80 -2.03 -6.09
C ILE A 80 12.98 -3.27 -6.45
N GLU A 81 13.34 -4.44 -5.94
CA GLU A 81 12.60 -5.67 -6.22
C GLU A 81 11.18 -5.62 -5.66
N ASP A 82 11.00 -4.96 -4.51
CA ASP A 82 9.67 -4.76 -3.94
C ASP A 82 8.81 -3.89 -4.87
N ILE A 83 9.40 -2.86 -5.46
CA ILE A 83 8.70 -2.00 -6.42
C ILE A 83 8.30 -2.80 -7.66
N LYS A 84 9.17 -3.66 -8.15
CA LYS A 84 8.87 -4.53 -9.29
C LYS A 84 7.73 -5.48 -8.99
N LYS A 85 7.72 -6.06 -7.78
CA LYS A 85 6.63 -6.95 -7.35
C LYS A 85 5.31 -6.20 -7.26
N ILE A 86 5.32 -5.00 -6.70
CA ILE A 86 4.11 -4.19 -6.57
C ILE A 86 3.58 -3.80 -7.95
N SER A 87 4.46 -3.40 -8.86
CA SER A 87 4.04 -3.00 -10.20
C SER A 87 3.38 -4.11 -10.99
N ALA A 88 3.73 -5.35 -10.70
CA ALA A 88 3.08 -6.51 -11.32
C ALA A 88 1.61 -6.64 -10.93
N HIS A 89 1.18 -5.97 -9.86
CA HIS A 89 -0.20 -5.99 -9.37
C HIS A 89 -0.99 -4.73 -9.69
N GLU A 90 -0.53 -3.93 -10.64
CA GLU A 90 -1.25 -2.73 -11.05
C GLU A 90 -2.67 -3.07 -11.51
N THR A 91 -2.82 -4.16 -12.26
CA THR A 91 -4.12 -4.61 -12.74
C THR A 91 -5.04 -5.11 -11.63
N ASP A 92 -4.48 -5.41 -10.46
CA ASP A 92 -5.26 -5.79 -9.27
C ASP A 92 -5.80 -4.58 -8.51
N GLY A 93 -5.44 -3.37 -8.93
CA GLY A 93 -5.95 -2.16 -8.32
C GLY A 93 -4.94 -1.39 -7.45
N ILE A 94 -3.67 -1.77 -7.50
CA ILE A 94 -2.62 -1.03 -6.79
C ILE A 94 -2.10 0.07 -7.72
N SER A 95 -2.36 1.32 -7.36
CA SER A 95 -2.06 2.48 -8.20
C SER A 95 -0.73 3.14 -7.89
N GLY A 96 -0.13 2.84 -6.76
CA GLY A 96 1.11 3.49 -6.38
C GLY A 96 1.75 2.88 -5.15
N VAL A 97 2.90 3.41 -4.79
CA VAL A 97 3.67 2.94 -3.64
C VAL A 97 4.30 4.14 -2.92
N ILE A 98 4.33 4.06 -1.60
CA ILE A 98 5.03 5.05 -0.78
C ILE A 98 6.34 4.44 -0.31
N ILE A 99 7.43 5.15 -0.58
CA ILE A 99 8.77 4.74 -0.19
C ILE A 99 9.26 5.68 0.89
N GLY A 100 9.68 5.14 2.01
CA GLY A 100 10.20 5.92 3.11
C GLY A 100 11.65 5.57 3.43
N ARG A 101 11.86 4.75 4.44
CA ARG A 101 13.18 4.42 4.98
C ARG A 101 14.17 3.91 3.93
N ALA A 102 13.74 3.08 2.99
CA ALA A 102 14.62 2.57 1.95
C ALA A 102 15.24 3.68 1.11
N LEU A 103 14.51 4.75 0.88
CA LEU A 103 15.01 5.90 0.16
C LEU A 103 16.05 6.66 1.00
N TYR A 104 15.74 6.87 2.28
CA TYR A 104 16.64 7.59 3.18
C TYR A 104 17.94 6.84 3.45
N GLU A 105 17.89 5.52 3.44
CA GLU A 105 19.06 4.67 3.64
C GLU A 105 19.75 4.27 2.32
N GLU A 106 19.34 4.90 1.22
CA GLU A 106 19.92 4.70 -0.09
C GLU A 106 19.85 3.27 -0.62
N LYS A 107 18.86 2.49 -0.15
CA LYS A 107 18.59 1.14 -0.66
C LYS A 107 17.84 1.19 -1.98
N ILE A 108 17.16 2.31 -2.24
CA ILE A 108 16.46 2.57 -3.48
C ILE A 108 16.88 3.95 -3.97
N LYS A 109 17.20 4.05 -5.25
CA LYS A 109 17.43 5.33 -5.91
C LYS A 109 16.14 5.70 -6.64
N ILE A 110 15.63 6.88 -6.35
CA ILE A 110 14.34 7.30 -6.91
C ILE A 110 14.38 7.35 -8.44
N GLN A 111 15.51 7.73 -9.00
CA GLN A 111 15.69 7.77 -10.44
C GLN A 111 15.56 6.38 -11.06
N GLU A 112 16.20 5.39 -10.47
CA GLU A 112 16.15 4.00 -10.94
C GLU A 112 14.74 3.44 -10.88
N ALA A 113 14.03 3.68 -9.77
CA ALA A 113 12.66 3.25 -9.61
C ALA A 113 11.76 3.91 -10.65
N GLN A 114 11.92 5.20 -10.86
CA GLN A 114 11.12 5.95 -11.82
C GLN A 114 11.38 5.49 -13.26
N GLU A 115 12.63 5.21 -13.61
CA GLU A 115 12.98 4.69 -14.92
C GLU A 115 12.34 3.32 -15.16
N PHE A 116 12.36 2.46 -14.17
CA PHE A 116 11.70 1.15 -14.27
C PHE A 116 10.20 1.31 -14.55
N LEU A 117 9.53 2.15 -13.79
CA LEU A 117 8.09 2.37 -13.95
C LEU A 117 7.77 2.97 -15.31
N ASN A 118 8.55 3.95 -15.75
CA ASN A 118 8.33 4.58 -17.05
C ASN A 118 8.49 3.60 -18.21
N LYS A 119 9.47 2.71 -18.14
CA LYS A 119 9.66 1.68 -19.17
C LYS A 119 8.47 0.74 -19.28
N ASN A 120 7.88 0.40 -18.15
CA ASN A 120 6.81 -0.60 -18.11
C ASN A 120 5.43 -0.02 -18.39
N TYR A 121 5.24 1.29 -18.24
CA TYR A 121 3.92 1.91 -18.42
C TYR A 121 3.86 2.82 -19.63
N VAL A 122 4.97 3.36 -20.06
CA VAL A 122 5.01 4.29 -21.19
C VAL A 122 5.61 3.64 -22.42
N GLY A 123 6.54 2.75 -22.19
CA GLY A 123 7.23 2.09 -23.27
C GLY A 123 6.45 1.07 -24.01
N ASN A 124 5.45 0.92 -23.46
CA ASN A 124 4.87 0.04 -24.03
C ASN A 124 4.93 -0.57 -24.91
#